data_265bdb28a82c212a6b6e1857bb67a1fa
#
_entry.id   265bdb28a82c212a6b6e1857bb67a1fa
#
_cell.length_a   1.000
_cell.length_b   1.000
_cell.length_c   1.000
_cell.angle_alpha   90.00
_cell.angle_beta   90.00
_cell.angle_gamma   90.00
#
_symmetry.space_group_name_H-M   'P 1'
#
loop_
_entity.id
_entity.type
_entity.pdbx_description
1 polymer ?
#
loop_
_entity_poly.entity_id
_entity_poly.type
_entity_poly.pdbx_seq_one_letter_code
_entity_poly.pdbx_strand_id
1 'polypeptide(L)'
;LGAILGDGQQAKSELGHMQAGLYESQSQLAALKEKNLTIEKEYQLAQQKLDALSQNSAKSYPATASLSTIQCCDNTVLSLNFRTGSNKIEDHYEEQLNSLVSIARAIPTVSVEITGYTDRNGDSDSNLKLSQKRSNAVKKFFISKGFQNTSIKTIAYGETRPLQPEQSFESDFFDRRVIVRLRDNNTSMLTHNPD
;
A
#
# COMPACT_ATOMS: atom_id res chain seq x y z
N LEU A 1 30.88 -53.99 30.21
CA LEU A 1 29.41 -54.06 30.50
C LEU A 1 28.80 -52.68 30.84
N GLY A 2 29.59 -51.66 31.25
CA GLY A 2 29.09 -50.34 31.60
C GLY A 2 28.74 -49.42 30.40
N ALA A 3 29.35 -49.61 29.24
CA ALA A 3 29.15 -48.73 28.07
C ALA A 3 27.79 -48.93 27.36
N ILE A 4 27.26 -50.14 27.34
CA ILE A 4 26.01 -50.49 26.67
C ILE A 4 24.76 -49.95 27.40
N LEU A 5 24.86 -49.73 28.72
CA LEU A 5 23.76 -49.17 29.52
C LEU A 5 23.60 -47.62 29.37
N GLY A 6 24.69 -46.94 29.01
CA GLY A 6 24.67 -45.49 28.77
C GLY A 6 23.91 -45.09 27.50
N ASP A 7 24.14 -45.83 26.41
CA ASP A 7 23.52 -45.55 25.10
C ASP A 7 21.99 -45.74 25.13
N GLY A 8 21.49 -46.68 25.91
CA GLY A 8 20.05 -46.93 26.06
C GLY A 8 19.30 -45.83 26.82
N GLN A 9 19.96 -45.17 27.77
CA GLN A 9 19.37 -44.04 28.51
C GLN A 9 19.37 -42.75 27.67
N GLN A 10 20.41 -42.52 26.91
CA GLN A 10 20.49 -41.37 26.01
C GLN A 10 19.44 -41.46 24.89
N ALA A 11 19.30 -42.63 24.26
CA ALA A 11 18.27 -42.87 23.25
C ALA A 11 16.84 -42.71 23.78
N LYS A 12 16.56 -43.10 25.04
CA LYS A 12 15.26 -42.82 25.66
C LYS A 12 15.00 -41.34 25.92
N SER A 13 16.03 -40.60 26.32
CA SER A 13 15.93 -39.16 26.51
C SER A 13 15.65 -38.42 25.17
N GLU A 14 16.37 -38.76 24.12
CA GLU A 14 16.17 -38.20 22.79
C GLU A 14 14.78 -38.53 22.23
N LEU A 15 14.30 -39.75 22.41
CA LEU A 15 12.94 -40.15 22.03
C LEU A 15 11.87 -39.31 22.78
N GLY A 16 12.06 -39.07 24.07
CA GLY A 16 11.19 -38.23 24.88
C GLY A 16 11.14 -36.78 24.39
N HIS A 17 12.29 -36.21 24.03
CA HIS A 17 12.36 -34.86 23.46
C HIS A 17 11.68 -34.77 22.09
N MET A 18 11.86 -35.76 21.23
CA MET A 18 11.19 -35.83 19.93
C MET A 18 9.67 -35.97 20.07
N GLN A 19 9.19 -36.79 21.00
CA GLN A 19 7.76 -36.95 21.27
C GLN A 19 7.14 -35.67 21.80
N ALA A 20 7.81 -34.94 22.70
CA ALA A 20 7.36 -33.63 23.19
C ALA A 20 7.30 -32.60 22.07
N GLY A 21 8.32 -32.52 21.22
CA GLY A 21 8.33 -31.62 20.06
C GLY A 21 7.24 -31.92 19.05
N LEU A 22 6.94 -33.23 18.82
CA LEU A 22 5.85 -33.66 17.94
C LEU A 22 4.47 -33.21 18.51
N TYR A 23 4.26 -33.38 19.80
CA TYR A 23 3.02 -32.96 20.47
C TYR A 23 2.83 -31.45 20.40
N GLU A 24 3.90 -30.68 20.63
CA GLU A 24 3.87 -29.23 20.51
C GLU A 24 3.56 -28.78 19.09
N SER A 25 4.20 -29.35 18.08
CA SER A 25 3.91 -29.10 16.65
C SER A 25 2.46 -29.42 16.28
N GLN A 26 1.91 -30.52 16.78
CA GLN A 26 0.50 -30.86 16.54
C GLN A 26 -0.45 -29.86 17.18
N SER A 27 -0.15 -29.39 18.40
CA SER A 27 -0.91 -28.37 19.08
C SER A 27 -0.90 -27.03 18.33
N GLN A 28 0.27 -26.61 17.85
CA GLN A 28 0.42 -25.40 17.04
C GLN A 28 -0.35 -25.51 15.72
N LEU A 29 -0.30 -26.66 15.06
CA LEU A 29 -1.04 -26.93 13.82
C LEU A 29 -2.56 -26.86 14.05
N ALA A 30 -3.06 -27.36 15.16
CA ALA A 30 -4.48 -27.28 15.53
C ALA A 30 -4.90 -25.82 15.74
N ALA A 31 -4.10 -25.03 16.47
CA ALA A 31 -4.36 -23.61 16.72
C ALA A 31 -4.33 -22.79 15.42
N LEU A 32 -3.41 -23.08 14.49
CA LEU A 32 -3.35 -22.45 13.18
C LEU A 32 -4.57 -22.78 12.32
N LYS A 33 -5.03 -24.03 12.34
CA LYS A 33 -6.24 -24.44 11.61
C LYS A 33 -7.49 -23.70 12.12
N GLU A 34 -7.60 -23.51 13.43
CA GLU A 34 -8.70 -22.76 14.03
C GLU A 34 -8.67 -21.29 13.63
N LYS A 35 -7.48 -20.66 13.66
CA LYS A 35 -7.31 -19.29 13.18
C LYS A 35 -7.67 -19.14 11.70
N ASN A 36 -7.23 -20.05 10.84
CA ASN A 36 -7.56 -20.01 9.42
C ASN A 36 -9.08 -20.14 9.19
N LEU A 37 -9.74 -20.99 9.94
CA LEU A 37 -11.22 -21.13 9.85
C LEU A 37 -11.93 -19.83 10.27
N THR A 38 -11.41 -19.13 11.27
CA THR A 38 -11.96 -17.85 11.73
C THR A 38 -11.77 -16.77 10.66
N ILE A 39 -10.59 -16.66 10.09
CA ILE A 39 -10.29 -15.72 8.99
C ILE A 39 -11.17 -15.99 7.77
N GLU A 40 -11.39 -17.24 7.43
CA GLU A 40 -12.24 -17.61 6.29
C GLU A 40 -13.71 -17.22 6.52
N LYS A 41 -14.22 -17.36 7.73
CA LYS A 41 -15.57 -16.90 8.10
C LYS A 41 -15.68 -15.37 8.04
N GLU A 42 -14.68 -14.65 8.54
CA GLU A 42 -14.65 -13.19 8.46
C GLU A 42 -14.58 -12.70 7.01
N TYR A 43 -13.81 -13.37 6.16
CA TYR A 43 -13.71 -13.06 4.74
C TYR A 43 -15.05 -13.27 4.02
N GLN A 44 -15.73 -14.39 4.28
CA GLN A 44 -17.06 -14.65 3.70
C GLN A 44 -18.10 -13.63 4.17
N LEU A 45 -18.06 -13.23 5.44
CA LEU A 45 -18.95 -12.20 5.97
C LEU A 45 -18.68 -10.82 5.34
N ALA A 46 -17.41 -10.49 5.13
CA ALA A 46 -17.02 -9.25 4.45
C ALA A 46 -17.47 -9.23 2.98
N GLN A 47 -17.36 -10.34 2.27
CA GLN A 47 -17.88 -10.48 0.92
C GLN A 47 -19.41 -10.33 0.86
N GLN A 48 -20.14 -10.98 1.75
CA GLN A 48 -21.62 -10.83 1.81
C GLN A 48 -22.03 -9.37 2.07
N LYS A 49 -21.30 -8.66 2.93
CA LYS A 49 -21.55 -7.22 3.16
C LYS A 49 -21.27 -6.39 1.93
N LEU A 50 -20.21 -6.71 1.19
CA LEU A 50 -19.86 -6.03 -0.06
C LEU A 50 -20.93 -6.24 -1.13
N ASP A 51 -21.41 -7.47 -1.29
CA ASP A 51 -22.46 -7.82 -2.24
C ASP A 51 -23.81 -7.14 -1.88
N ALA A 52 -24.14 -7.09 -0.59
CA ALA A 52 -25.34 -6.39 -0.11
C ALA A 52 -25.28 -4.87 -0.36
N LEU A 53 -24.09 -4.26 -0.19
CA LEU A 53 -23.86 -2.85 -0.53
C LEU A 53 -23.97 -2.59 -2.04
N SER A 54 -23.43 -3.50 -2.85
CA SER A 54 -23.52 -3.44 -4.31
C SER A 54 -24.96 -3.55 -4.81
N GLN A 55 -25.76 -4.46 -4.25
CA GLN A 55 -27.18 -4.63 -4.61
C GLN A 55 -28.05 -3.45 -4.17
N ASN A 56 -27.76 -2.83 -3.04
CA ASN A 56 -28.45 -1.62 -2.60
C ASN A 56 -28.09 -0.40 -3.46
N SER A 57 -26.86 -0.33 -3.98
CA SER A 57 -26.43 0.72 -4.91
C SER A 57 -27.16 0.65 -6.25
N ALA A 58 -27.50 -0.55 -6.72
CA ALA A 58 -28.23 -0.75 -7.99
C ALA A 58 -29.72 -0.38 -7.94
N LYS A 59 -30.32 -0.27 -6.76
CA LYS A 59 -31.75 0.05 -6.59
C LYS A 59 -32.08 1.54 -6.42
N SER A 60 -31.10 2.42 -6.35
CA SER A 60 -31.30 3.82 -5.97
C SER A 60 -30.91 4.87 -7.02
N TYR A 61 -30.78 4.51 -8.30
CA TYR A 61 -30.57 5.53 -9.33
C TYR A 61 -31.76 5.61 -10.27
N PRO A 62 -32.65 6.65 -10.13
CA PRO A 62 -33.58 6.98 -11.21
C PRO A 62 -32.77 7.49 -12.41
N ALA A 63 -33.13 7.04 -13.60
CA ALA A 63 -32.45 7.30 -14.88
C ALA A 63 -32.55 8.75 -15.38
N THR A 64 -32.71 9.74 -14.50
CA THR A 64 -32.78 11.17 -14.81
C THR A 64 -32.05 12.00 -13.74
N ALA A 65 -30.87 11.57 -13.29
CA ALA A 65 -29.99 12.48 -12.56
C ALA A 65 -29.03 13.10 -13.55
N SER A 66 -29.22 14.39 -13.80
CA SER A 66 -28.21 15.30 -14.37
C SER A 66 -26.83 14.89 -13.94
N LEU A 67 -25.86 14.97 -14.86
CA LEU A 67 -24.41 14.85 -14.61
C LEU A 67 -23.94 15.95 -13.62
N SER A 68 -24.51 15.97 -12.41
CA SER A 68 -24.07 16.84 -11.33
C SER A 68 -23.03 16.10 -10.53
N THR A 69 -21.77 16.40 -10.86
CA THR A 69 -20.61 16.35 -9.99
C THR A 69 -20.32 14.96 -9.40
N ILE A 70 -19.73 14.10 -10.21
CA ILE A 70 -18.95 12.98 -9.67
C ILE A 70 -17.76 13.61 -8.96
N GLN A 71 -17.90 13.82 -7.67
CA GLN A 71 -16.84 14.27 -6.74
C GLN A 71 -15.91 13.06 -6.46
N CYS A 72 -15.34 12.46 -7.51
CA CYS A 72 -14.71 11.15 -7.41
C CYS A 72 -13.20 11.18 -7.26
N CYS A 73 -12.55 12.34 -7.21
CA CYS A 73 -11.09 12.37 -7.30
C CYS A 73 -10.34 12.82 -6.05
N ASP A 74 -10.96 13.52 -5.13
CA ASP A 74 -10.24 14.05 -3.95
C ASP A 74 -9.68 12.95 -3.02
N ASN A 75 -10.11 11.70 -3.17
CA ASN A 75 -9.62 10.56 -2.38
C ASN A 75 -8.86 9.50 -3.19
N THR A 76 -8.62 9.72 -4.48
CA THR A 76 -7.85 8.74 -5.25
C THR A 76 -6.36 8.94 -5.00
N VAL A 77 -5.80 8.06 -4.16
CA VAL A 77 -4.40 8.11 -3.72
C VAL A 77 -3.74 6.78 -4.02
N LEU A 78 -2.56 6.82 -4.62
CA LEU A 78 -1.69 5.66 -4.81
C LEU A 78 -0.35 5.92 -4.12
N SER A 79 0.12 4.97 -3.32
CA SER A 79 1.45 5.00 -2.71
C SER A 79 2.34 3.95 -3.36
N LEU A 80 3.51 4.37 -3.83
CA LEU A 80 4.54 3.49 -4.40
C LEU A 80 5.75 3.48 -3.49
N ASN A 81 6.21 2.31 -3.08
CA ASN A 81 7.43 2.17 -2.31
C ASN A 81 8.64 1.92 -3.22
N PHE A 82 9.80 2.39 -2.79
CA PHE A 82 11.05 2.30 -3.53
C PHE A 82 12.12 1.56 -2.73
N ARG A 83 12.99 0.85 -3.43
CA ARG A 83 14.19 0.26 -2.80
C ARG A 83 15.13 1.35 -2.32
N THR A 84 15.95 1.02 -1.34
CA THR A 84 16.99 1.92 -0.80
C THR A 84 17.86 2.47 -1.94
N GLY A 85 18.02 3.79 -1.97
CA GLY A 85 18.82 4.48 -2.99
C GLY A 85 18.26 4.47 -4.41
N SER A 86 17.16 3.76 -4.69
CA SER A 86 16.58 3.60 -6.01
C SER A 86 15.48 4.63 -6.29
N ASN A 87 15.36 5.00 -7.56
CA ASN A 87 14.23 5.76 -8.12
C ASN A 87 13.53 4.98 -9.26
N LYS A 88 13.86 3.68 -9.43
CA LYS A 88 13.18 2.82 -10.39
C LYS A 88 11.81 2.41 -9.82
N ILE A 89 10.74 2.59 -10.63
CA ILE A 89 9.41 2.07 -10.32
C ILE A 89 9.47 0.55 -10.50
N GLU A 90 9.02 -0.20 -9.49
CA GLU A 90 8.96 -1.66 -9.57
C GLU A 90 7.80 -2.10 -10.48
N ASP A 91 8.00 -3.18 -11.21
CA ASP A 91 7.09 -3.63 -12.27
C ASP A 91 5.67 -3.95 -11.76
N HIS A 92 5.56 -4.39 -10.50
CA HIS A 92 4.26 -4.69 -9.87
C HIS A 92 3.36 -3.45 -9.65
N TYR A 93 3.90 -2.23 -9.74
CA TYR A 93 3.10 -0.99 -9.69
C TYR A 93 2.55 -0.56 -11.05
N GLU A 94 2.95 -1.20 -12.15
CA GLU A 94 2.57 -0.77 -13.48
C GLU A 94 1.06 -0.86 -13.72
N GLU A 95 0.42 -1.92 -13.26
CA GLU A 95 -1.03 -2.11 -13.38
C GLU A 95 -1.81 -1.06 -12.57
N GLN A 96 -1.38 -0.79 -11.34
CA GLN A 96 -2.00 0.21 -10.47
C GLN A 96 -1.84 1.62 -11.04
N LEU A 97 -0.67 1.93 -11.59
CA LEU A 97 -0.42 3.22 -12.27
C LEU A 97 -1.26 3.36 -13.55
N ASN A 98 -1.42 2.29 -14.34
CA ASN A 98 -2.27 2.29 -15.53
C ASN A 98 -3.75 2.49 -15.16
N SER A 99 -4.21 1.88 -14.07
CA SER A 99 -5.56 2.09 -13.53
C SER A 99 -5.77 3.54 -13.12
N LEU A 100 -4.79 4.14 -12.42
CA LEU A 100 -4.84 5.55 -12.03
C LEU A 100 -4.85 6.49 -13.25
N VAL A 101 -4.08 6.18 -14.28
CA VAL A 101 -4.09 6.89 -15.58
C VAL A 101 -5.48 6.84 -16.22
N SER A 102 -6.13 5.68 -16.19
CA SER A 102 -7.48 5.52 -16.76
C SER A 102 -8.51 6.36 -16.04
N ILE A 103 -8.47 6.38 -14.70
CA ILE A 103 -9.33 7.24 -13.87
C ILE A 103 -9.07 8.72 -14.20
N ALA A 104 -7.81 9.13 -14.23
CA ALA A 104 -7.44 10.51 -14.49
C ALA A 104 -7.87 10.99 -15.90
N ARG A 105 -7.85 10.13 -16.90
CA ARG A 105 -8.33 10.46 -18.26
C ARG A 105 -9.82 10.65 -18.35
N ALA A 106 -10.59 10.02 -17.49
CA ALA A 106 -12.04 10.17 -17.45
C ALA A 106 -12.49 11.55 -16.96
N ILE A 107 -11.57 12.34 -16.38
CA ILE A 107 -11.87 13.65 -15.77
C ILE A 107 -11.04 14.74 -16.44
N PRO A 108 -11.65 15.55 -17.31
CA PRO A 108 -10.92 16.57 -18.08
C PRO A 108 -10.22 17.63 -17.25
N THR A 109 -10.73 17.91 -16.05
CA THR A 109 -10.23 18.96 -15.15
C THR A 109 -9.22 18.45 -14.12
N VAL A 110 -8.84 17.16 -14.19
CA VAL A 110 -7.95 16.56 -13.20
C VAL A 110 -6.50 17.05 -13.37
N SER A 111 -5.86 17.31 -12.25
CA SER A 111 -4.41 17.44 -12.13
C SER A 111 -3.85 16.30 -11.28
N VAL A 112 -2.59 15.94 -11.55
CA VAL A 112 -1.88 14.88 -10.86
C VAL A 112 -0.84 15.51 -9.94
N GLU A 113 -0.98 15.31 -8.64
CA GLU A 113 0.01 15.73 -7.63
C GLU A 113 0.87 14.52 -7.24
N ILE A 114 2.18 14.64 -7.40
CA ILE A 114 3.13 13.57 -7.13
C ILE A 114 4.11 14.05 -6.06
N THR A 115 4.10 13.42 -4.90
CA THR A 115 4.91 13.82 -3.75
C THR A 115 5.90 12.71 -3.39
N GLY A 116 7.20 13.02 -3.38
CA GLY A 116 8.26 12.07 -3.09
C GLY A 116 8.86 12.24 -1.70
N TYR A 117 9.24 11.11 -1.10
CA TYR A 117 9.82 11.01 0.23
C TYR A 117 11.00 10.01 0.25
N THR A 118 11.83 10.12 1.26
CA THR A 118 12.91 9.16 1.57
C THR A 118 12.84 8.75 3.02
N ASP A 119 13.55 7.68 3.37
CA ASP A 119 13.93 7.40 4.75
C ASP A 119 14.96 8.44 5.25
N ARG A 120 15.28 8.36 6.53
CA ARG A 120 16.20 9.29 7.21
C ARG A 120 17.68 8.84 7.16
N ASN A 121 17.99 7.85 6.33
CA ASN A 121 19.37 7.38 6.17
C ASN A 121 20.13 8.21 5.13
N GLY A 122 21.30 8.69 5.51
CA GLY A 122 22.19 9.44 4.63
C GLY A 122 22.11 10.96 4.80
N ASP A 123 22.60 11.65 3.79
CA ASP A 123 22.68 13.11 3.75
C ASP A 123 21.35 13.74 3.29
N SER A 124 20.91 14.79 3.95
CA SER A 124 19.60 15.43 3.73
C SER A 124 19.45 16.00 2.32
N ASP A 125 20.50 16.62 1.77
CA ASP A 125 20.49 17.17 0.40
C ASP A 125 20.40 16.04 -0.64
N SER A 126 21.07 14.93 -0.37
CA SER A 126 21.00 13.72 -1.20
C SER A 126 19.59 13.10 -1.15
N ASN A 127 18.97 13.05 0.02
CA ASN A 127 17.61 12.59 0.22
C ASN A 127 16.59 13.48 -0.47
N LEU A 128 16.76 14.79 -0.43
CA LEU A 128 15.91 15.71 -1.17
C LEU A 128 16.01 15.47 -2.68
N LYS A 129 17.23 15.33 -3.23
CA LYS A 129 17.46 15.01 -4.65
C LYS A 129 16.87 13.65 -5.04
N LEU A 130 16.99 12.64 -4.16
CA LEU A 130 16.44 11.30 -4.41
C LEU A 130 14.91 11.31 -4.44
N SER A 131 14.27 12.02 -3.51
CA SER A 131 12.82 12.18 -3.50
C SER A 131 12.30 12.88 -4.76
N GLN A 132 13.04 13.89 -5.27
CA GLN A 132 12.76 14.55 -6.54
C GLN A 132 12.92 13.59 -7.74
N LYS A 133 13.97 12.77 -7.76
CA LYS A 133 14.17 11.76 -8.82
C LYS A 133 13.04 10.74 -8.85
N ARG A 134 12.56 10.29 -7.67
CA ARG A 134 11.41 9.38 -7.54
C ARG A 134 10.13 10.01 -8.08
N SER A 135 9.80 11.23 -7.65
CA SER A 135 8.64 11.96 -8.16
C SER A 135 8.70 12.15 -9.68
N ASN A 136 9.88 12.49 -10.21
CA ASN A 136 10.09 12.66 -11.65
C ASN A 136 9.97 11.33 -12.43
N ALA A 137 10.33 10.19 -11.84
CA ALA A 137 10.13 8.89 -12.47
C ALA A 137 8.64 8.60 -12.67
N VAL A 138 7.82 8.84 -11.66
CA VAL A 138 6.37 8.70 -11.75
C VAL A 138 5.77 9.73 -12.72
N LYS A 139 6.23 10.97 -12.70
CA LYS A 139 5.81 12.00 -13.66
C LYS A 139 6.08 11.57 -15.11
N LYS A 140 7.27 11.03 -15.39
CA LYS A 140 7.62 10.51 -16.72
C LYS A 140 6.67 9.39 -17.16
N PHE A 141 6.24 8.53 -16.24
CA PHE A 141 5.25 7.50 -16.52
C PHE A 141 3.93 8.13 -17.00
N PHE A 142 3.39 9.12 -16.31
CA PHE A 142 2.16 9.82 -16.72
C PHE A 142 2.33 10.53 -18.09
N ILE A 143 3.47 11.18 -18.32
CA ILE A 143 3.78 11.82 -19.61
C ILE A 143 3.82 10.78 -20.72
N SER A 144 4.44 9.61 -20.52
CA SER A 144 4.46 8.52 -21.50
C SER A 144 3.07 7.98 -21.84
N LYS A 145 2.11 8.16 -20.93
CA LYS A 145 0.70 7.83 -21.14
C LYS A 145 -0.11 9.00 -21.70
N GLY A 146 0.51 10.10 -22.14
CA GLY A 146 -0.12 11.21 -22.85
C GLY A 146 -0.61 12.37 -21.98
N PHE A 147 -0.27 12.41 -20.69
CA PHE A 147 -0.57 13.57 -19.85
C PHE A 147 0.35 14.75 -20.17
N GLN A 148 -0.22 15.97 -20.16
CA GLN A 148 0.57 17.17 -20.36
C GLN A 148 1.42 17.48 -19.11
N ASN A 149 2.61 17.99 -19.32
CA ASN A 149 3.51 18.38 -18.23
C ASN A 149 2.89 19.40 -17.26
N THR A 150 2.03 20.28 -17.76
CA THR A 150 1.32 21.33 -17.01
C THR A 150 0.25 20.77 -16.07
N SER A 151 -0.28 19.60 -16.36
CA SER A 151 -1.29 18.94 -15.52
C SER A 151 -0.67 18.11 -14.38
N ILE A 152 0.67 18.07 -14.27
CA ILE A 152 1.36 17.25 -13.28
C ILE A 152 2.25 18.13 -12.41
N LYS A 153 1.92 18.18 -11.11
CA LYS A 153 2.72 18.86 -10.08
C LYS A 153 3.59 17.84 -9.35
N THR A 154 4.89 18.12 -9.22
CA THR A 154 5.81 17.30 -8.40
C THR A 154 6.28 18.07 -7.17
N ILE A 155 6.33 17.38 -6.03
CA ILE A 155 6.82 17.91 -4.75
C ILE A 155 7.84 16.91 -4.20
N ALA A 156 8.92 17.40 -3.62
CA ALA A 156 9.94 16.59 -2.98
C ALA A 156 10.14 17.06 -1.53
N TYR A 157 10.03 16.15 -0.59
CA TYR A 157 10.23 16.43 0.84
C TYR A 157 11.50 15.80 1.40
N GLY A 158 12.19 14.93 0.64
CA GLY A 158 13.30 14.16 1.20
C GLY A 158 12.83 13.38 2.43
N GLU A 159 13.58 13.50 3.51
CA GLU A 159 13.35 12.84 4.80
C GLU A 159 12.49 13.65 5.79
N THR A 160 12.09 14.87 5.44
CA THR A 160 11.49 15.84 6.39
C THR A 160 10.09 15.48 6.88
N ARG A 161 9.44 14.50 6.25
CA ARG A 161 8.07 14.07 6.60
C ARG A 161 7.98 12.56 6.75
N PRO A 162 8.58 11.99 7.81
CA PRO A 162 8.47 10.57 8.11
C PRO A 162 7.02 10.22 8.50
N LEU A 163 6.62 8.96 8.25
CA LEU A 163 5.30 8.46 8.66
C LEU A 163 5.22 8.25 10.17
N GLN A 164 6.34 7.91 10.79
CA GLN A 164 6.44 7.67 12.24
C GLN A 164 7.57 8.48 12.84
N PRO A 165 7.40 9.00 14.08
CA PRO A 165 8.45 9.75 14.77
C PRO A 165 9.70 8.91 15.03
N GLU A 166 9.51 7.64 15.40
CA GLU A 166 10.60 6.71 15.68
C GLU A 166 11.14 6.09 14.41
N GLN A 167 12.47 6.01 14.31
CA GLN A 167 13.14 5.35 13.19
C GLN A 167 13.28 3.87 13.49
N SER A 168 12.79 3.03 12.58
CA SER A 168 12.94 1.58 12.57
C SER A 168 13.13 1.10 11.14
N PHE A 169 13.53 -0.17 10.98
CA PHE A 169 13.66 -0.75 9.65
C PHE A 169 12.33 -0.74 8.89
N GLU A 170 11.21 -0.99 9.58
CA GLU A 170 9.87 -0.96 9.00
C GLU A 170 9.47 0.47 8.62
N SER A 171 9.71 1.46 9.50
CA SER A 171 9.39 2.87 9.19
C SER A 171 10.20 3.37 8.00
N ASP A 172 11.49 3.03 7.92
CA ASP A 172 12.34 3.37 6.78
C ASP A 172 11.82 2.78 5.46
N PHE A 173 11.29 1.54 5.49
CA PHE A 173 10.66 0.94 4.31
C PHE A 173 9.46 1.75 3.82
N PHE A 174 8.55 2.15 4.73
CA PHE A 174 7.37 2.93 4.38
C PHE A 174 7.67 4.39 4.06
N ASP A 175 8.76 4.94 4.59
CA ASP A 175 9.19 6.31 4.30
C ASP A 175 9.74 6.45 2.87
N ARG A 176 10.34 5.41 2.29
CA ARG A 176 10.79 5.39 0.88
C ARG A 176 9.62 5.29 -0.09
N ARG A 177 8.82 6.34 -0.19
CA ARG A 177 7.56 6.33 -0.96
C ARG A 177 7.41 7.51 -1.91
N VAL A 178 6.55 7.32 -2.88
CA VAL A 178 5.92 8.40 -3.66
C VAL A 178 4.42 8.27 -3.51
N ILE A 179 3.77 9.38 -3.22
CA ILE A 179 2.31 9.47 -3.15
C ILE A 179 1.83 10.20 -4.40
N VAL A 180 0.90 9.58 -5.13
CA VAL A 180 0.22 10.17 -6.28
C VAL A 180 -1.22 10.46 -5.89
N ARG A 181 -1.66 11.70 -6.05
CA ARG A 181 -3.04 12.15 -5.80
C ARG A 181 -3.62 12.73 -7.07
N LEU A 182 -4.86 12.38 -7.35
CA LEU A 182 -5.65 13.07 -8.35
C LEU A 182 -6.38 14.24 -7.66
N ARG A 183 -6.34 15.42 -8.28
CA ARG A 183 -7.01 16.63 -7.81
C ARG A 183 -7.95 17.11 -8.90
N ASP A 184 -9.22 17.29 -8.60
CA ASP A 184 -10.14 17.96 -9.49
C ASP A 184 -10.05 19.49 -9.26
N ASN A 185 -9.63 20.20 -10.28
CA ASN A 185 -9.47 21.66 -10.19
C ASN A 185 -10.82 22.41 -10.09
N ASN A 186 -11.95 21.77 -10.40
CA ASN A 186 -13.27 22.37 -10.24
C ASN A 186 -13.74 22.42 -8.78
N THR A 187 -13.27 21.52 -7.93
CA THR A 187 -13.70 21.46 -6.52
C THR A 187 -13.09 22.60 -5.69
N SER A 188 -11.96 23.15 -6.12
CA SER A 188 -11.27 24.23 -5.40
C SER A 188 -12.01 25.59 -5.44
N MET A 189 -13.00 25.77 -6.30
CA MET A 189 -13.75 27.01 -6.42
C MET A 189 -14.94 27.14 -5.45
N LEU A 190 -15.29 26.05 -4.74
CA LEU A 190 -16.50 26.03 -3.90
C LEU A 190 -16.24 26.24 -2.40
N THR A 191 -15.00 26.36 -1.96
CA THR A 191 -14.66 26.48 -0.53
C THR A 191 -14.16 27.87 -0.10
N HIS A 192 -14.29 28.91 -0.96
CA HIS A 192 -13.95 30.25 -0.58
C HIS A 192 -15.22 31.10 -0.50
N ASN A 193 -16.00 30.92 0.57
CA ASN A 193 -16.96 31.90 1.02
C ASN A 193 -16.34 32.62 2.23
N PRO A 194 -15.92 33.89 2.11
CA PRO A 194 -15.51 34.67 3.27
C PRO A 194 -16.78 35.33 3.87
N ASP A 195 -17.12 34.88 5.06
CA ASP A 195 -17.88 35.68 6.03
C ASP A 195 -16.96 36.11 7.15
#